data_3f02e93427f0374d23ceb094b1be1f79
#
_entry.id   3f02e93427f0374d23ceb094b1be1f79
#
_cell.length_a   1.000
_cell.length_b   1.000
_cell.length_c   1.000
_cell.angle_alpha   90.00
_cell.angle_beta   90.00
_cell.angle_gamma   90.00
#
_symmetry.space_group_name_H-M   'P 1'
#
loop_
_entity.id
_entity.type
_entity.pdbx_description
1 polymer ?
#
loop_
_entity_poly.entity_id
_entity_poly.type
_entity_poly.pdbx_seq_one_letter_code
_entity_poly.pdbx_strand_id
1 'polypeptide(L)'
;MTPTLVFDIETVPDVAGYRALENVPAEVSDEEVAEMAFHHRRAQTGSDFMPLHLQRVVAISCVLRAGDSWKVWSVGSLEDGEAQLIQRFYDGIEKFTPTIVSWNGGGFDLPVLHYRGLIHGVTASRYWDLGEGDYADSREFKWNNYISRYHTRHTDLMDLLAMYQPRASAPLDALAKLCGFPGKLGMDGSAVWGAYCAGKLGEIRDYCETDVVNTYLVYLKFQKMRGKLNPEAYTREVALVRDTLTAMSEAHWREYLAAWPA
;
A
#
# COMPACT_ATOMS: atom_id res chain seq x y z
N MET A 1 -16.14 -16.56 -4.63
CA MET A 1 -15.40 -15.48 -5.33
C MET A 1 -14.07 -15.31 -4.62
N THR A 2 -12.96 -15.23 -5.33
CA THR A 2 -11.64 -14.98 -4.73
C THR A 2 -11.66 -13.65 -4.00
N PRO A 3 -11.19 -13.56 -2.74
CA PRO A 3 -11.12 -12.29 -2.03
C PRO A 3 -10.24 -11.27 -2.78
N THR A 4 -10.56 -9.99 -2.65
CA THR A 4 -9.74 -8.89 -3.16
C THR A 4 -9.15 -8.16 -1.96
N LEU A 5 -7.82 -8.05 -1.92
CA LEU A 5 -7.07 -7.30 -0.91
C LEU A 5 -6.41 -6.10 -1.60
N VAL A 6 -6.89 -4.91 -1.33
CA VAL A 6 -6.19 -3.68 -1.73
C VAL A 6 -5.26 -3.29 -0.60
N PHE A 7 -4.06 -2.83 -0.91
CA PHE A 7 -3.09 -2.42 0.10
C PHE A 7 -2.28 -1.22 -0.35
N ASP A 8 -1.75 -0.52 0.63
CA ASP A 8 -0.86 0.61 0.50
C ASP A 8 0.10 0.63 1.69
N ILE A 9 1.28 1.25 1.56
CA ILE A 9 2.26 1.36 2.63
C ILE A 9 2.73 2.80 2.81
N GLU A 10 3.07 3.15 4.07
CA GLU A 10 3.79 4.37 4.36
C GLU A 10 5.18 4.05 4.90
N THR A 11 6.14 4.85 4.49
CA THR A 11 7.55 4.62 4.80
C THR A 11 8.25 5.87 5.29
N VAL A 12 9.31 5.66 6.05
CA VAL A 12 10.25 6.68 6.49
C VAL A 12 11.67 6.24 6.13
N PRO A 13 12.67 7.17 6.13
CA PRO A 13 14.07 6.78 5.95
C PRO A 13 14.50 5.73 6.98
N ASP A 14 15.18 4.67 6.52
CA ASP A 14 15.85 3.73 7.41
C ASP A 14 17.17 4.33 7.93
N VAL A 15 17.06 5.13 8.98
CA VAL A 15 18.19 5.81 9.61
C VAL A 15 19.24 4.79 10.08
N ALA A 16 18.81 3.68 10.68
CA ALA A 16 19.70 2.64 11.16
C ALA A 16 20.45 1.95 10.02
N GLY A 17 19.74 1.63 8.93
CA GLY A 17 20.32 1.06 7.72
C GLY A 17 21.31 2.01 7.04
N TYR A 18 20.96 3.29 6.90
CA TYR A 18 21.86 4.30 6.35
C TYR A 18 23.12 4.47 7.22
N ARG A 19 22.95 4.54 8.54
CA ARG A 19 24.05 4.62 9.50
C ARG A 19 25.03 3.45 9.32
N ALA A 20 24.51 2.24 9.17
CA ALA A 20 25.34 1.05 8.98
C ALA A 20 26.09 1.04 7.64
N LEU A 21 25.45 1.50 6.55
CA LEU A 21 26.05 1.53 5.22
C LEU A 21 27.15 2.59 5.09
N GLU A 22 26.93 3.76 5.67
CA GLU A 22 27.84 4.91 5.56
C GLU A 22 28.81 5.03 6.74
N ASN A 23 28.79 4.07 7.70
CA ASN A 23 29.60 4.06 8.90
C ASN A 23 29.46 5.36 9.73
N VAL A 24 28.23 5.90 9.82
CA VAL A 24 27.97 7.12 10.61
C VAL A 24 28.08 6.80 12.10
N PRO A 25 28.85 7.60 12.90
CA PRO A 25 29.01 7.37 14.33
C PRO A 25 27.68 7.37 15.10
N ALA A 26 27.63 6.61 16.21
CA ALA A 26 26.42 6.48 17.02
C ALA A 26 26.01 7.77 17.75
N GLU A 27 26.96 8.69 17.93
CA GLU A 27 26.75 9.99 18.60
C GLU A 27 25.96 11.00 17.74
N VAL A 28 25.91 10.78 16.42
CA VAL A 28 25.11 11.61 15.52
C VAL A 28 23.62 11.27 15.73
N SER A 29 22.77 12.27 15.91
CA SER A 29 21.32 12.05 16.12
C SER A 29 20.64 11.43 14.90
N ASP A 30 19.49 10.79 15.10
CA ASP A 30 18.73 10.16 14.01
C ASP A 30 18.19 11.19 13.02
N GLU A 31 17.84 12.40 13.49
CA GLU A 31 17.44 13.52 12.63
C GLU A 31 18.60 13.96 11.73
N GLU A 32 19.82 14.13 12.30
CA GLU A 32 20.99 14.52 11.52
C GLU A 32 21.34 13.44 10.49
N VAL A 33 21.25 12.15 10.84
CA VAL A 33 21.50 11.04 9.91
C VAL A 33 20.49 11.04 8.76
N ALA A 34 19.22 11.29 9.05
CA ALA A 34 18.19 11.40 8.02
C ALA A 34 18.48 12.58 7.07
N GLU A 35 18.84 13.75 7.61
CA GLU A 35 19.22 14.91 6.80
C GLU A 35 20.48 14.62 5.93
N MET A 36 21.47 13.94 6.48
CA MET A 36 22.63 13.48 5.70
C MET A 36 22.19 12.57 4.54
N ALA A 37 21.31 11.61 4.81
CA ALA A 37 20.79 10.69 3.81
C ALA A 37 20.03 11.42 2.69
N PHE A 38 19.15 12.34 3.04
CA PHE A 38 18.43 13.18 2.08
C PHE A 38 19.36 14.05 1.24
N HIS A 39 20.33 14.71 1.89
CA HIS A 39 21.33 15.54 1.21
C HIS A 39 22.16 14.71 0.21
N HIS A 40 22.66 13.55 0.67
CA HIS A 40 23.43 12.64 -0.18
C HIS A 40 22.60 12.16 -1.38
N ARG A 41 21.35 11.75 -1.13
CA ARG A 41 20.45 11.30 -2.19
C ARG A 41 20.15 12.41 -3.19
N ARG A 42 19.87 13.63 -2.71
CA ARG A 42 19.60 14.81 -3.55
C ARG A 42 20.78 15.17 -4.43
N ALA A 43 22.01 15.07 -3.89
CA ALA A 43 23.23 15.31 -4.65
C ALA A 43 23.43 14.28 -5.78
N GLN A 44 23.00 13.03 -5.58
CA GLN A 44 23.16 11.95 -6.57
C GLN A 44 22.06 11.96 -7.66
N THR A 45 20.81 12.30 -7.30
CA THR A 45 19.65 12.05 -8.16
C THR A 45 18.79 13.28 -8.42
N GLY A 46 19.05 14.38 -7.73
CA GLY A 46 18.20 15.58 -7.76
C GLY A 46 16.93 15.48 -6.89
N SER A 47 16.71 14.35 -6.20
CA SER A 47 15.57 14.09 -5.32
C SER A 47 16.04 13.52 -3.99
N ASP A 48 15.33 13.81 -2.90
CA ASP A 48 15.55 13.23 -1.58
C ASP A 48 14.85 11.87 -1.37
N PHE A 49 14.11 11.41 -2.36
CA PHE A 49 13.44 10.12 -2.31
C PHE A 49 14.44 8.97 -2.13
N MET A 50 14.38 8.33 -0.96
CA MET A 50 15.33 7.30 -0.57
C MET A 50 15.24 6.05 -1.46
N PRO A 51 16.36 5.30 -1.65
CA PRO A 51 16.33 3.99 -2.30
C PRO A 51 15.37 3.03 -1.59
N LEU A 52 14.71 2.15 -2.34
CA LEU A 52 13.63 1.29 -1.82
C LEU A 52 14.05 0.40 -0.64
N HIS A 53 15.30 -0.06 -0.61
CA HIS A 53 15.83 -0.87 0.50
C HIS A 53 16.13 -0.05 1.76
N LEU A 54 16.14 1.27 1.67
CA LEU A 54 16.27 2.22 2.78
C LEU A 54 14.95 2.93 3.11
N GLN A 55 13.84 2.40 2.64
CA GLN A 55 12.49 2.81 2.98
C GLN A 55 11.96 1.90 4.11
N ARG A 56 11.98 2.39 5.36
CA ARG A 56 11.44 1.65 6.52
C ARG A 56 9.93 1.75 6.54
N VAL A 57 9.25 0.60 6.57
CA VAL A 57 7.78 0.53 6.63
C VAL A 57 7.29 0.90 8.03
N VAL A 58 6.37 1.87 8.11
CA VAL A 58 5.77 2.33 9.38
C VAL A 58 4.25 2.13 9.43
N ALA A 59 3.60 2.01 8.27
CA ALA A 59 2.20 1.63 8.17
C ALA A 59 1.98 0.73 6.95
N ILE A 60 1.04 -0.20 7.08
CA ILE A 60 0.46 -0.98 5.98
C ILE A 60 -1.04 -0.93 6.19
N SER A 61 -1.79 -0.37 5.25
CA SER A 61 -3.25 -0.35 5.31
C SER A 61 -3.85 -1.23 4.24
N CYS A 62 -4.99 -1.84 4.58
CA CYS A 62 -5.64 -2.83 3.73
C CYS A 62 -7.15 -2.59 3.63
N VAL A 63 -7.71 -2.83 2.45
CA VAL A 63 -9.12 -3.10 2.24
C VAL A 63 -9.29 -4.55 1.83
N LEU A 64 -10.10 -5.32 2.55
CA LEU A 64 -10.46 -6.69 2.17
C LEU A 64 -11.95 -6.77 1.79
N ARG A 65 -12.19 -7.18 0.54
CA ARG A 65 -13.53 -7.53 0.04
C ARG A 65 -13.62 -9.05 -0.12
N ALA A 66 -14.40 -9.71 0.74
CA ALA A 66 -14.54 -11.18 0.74
C ALA A 66 -16.00 -11.57 1.02
N GLY A 67 -16.62 -12.36 0.13
CA GLY A 67 -18.05 -12.70 0.22
C GLY A 67 -18.92 -11.44 0.29
N ASP A 68 -19.68 -11.26 1.37
CA ASP A 68 -20.51 -10.06 1.61
C ASP A 68 -19.82 -9.05 2.54
N SER A 69 -18.59 -9.33 2.99
CA SER A 69 -17.83 -8.49 3.91
C SER A 69 -16.91 -7.53 3.15
N TRP A 70 -16.90 -6.28 3.59
CA TRP A 70 -15.92 -5.25 3.24
C TRP A 70 -15.34 -4.68 4.52
N LYS A 71 -14.01 -4.55 4.59
CA LYS A 71 -13.30 -4.02 5.76
C LYS A 71 -12.13 -3.18 5.31
N VAL A 72 -11.84 -2.12 6.07
CA VAL A 72 -10.61 -1.33 5.99
C VAL A 72 -9.94 -1.31 7.36
N TRP A 73 -8.63 -1.40 7.40
CA TRP A 73 -7.82 -1.33 8.63
C TRP A 73 -6.35 -1.14 8.32
N SER A 74 -5.60 -0.63 9.29
CA SER A 74 -4.14 -0.70 9.29
C SER A 74 -3.66 -1.98 9.98
N VAL A 75 -2.67 -2.65 9.39
CA VAL A 75 -2.10 -3.92 9.87
C VAL A 75 -1.37 -3.69 11.21
N GLY A 76 -1.61 -4.58 12.18
CA GLY A 76 -0.97 -4.52 13.49
C GLY A 76 -1.45 -3.38 14.39
N SER A 77 -0.69 -3.11 15.45
CA SER A 77 -0.90 -2.03 16.42
C SER A 77 0.14 -0.91 16.25
N LEU A 78 0.02 0.17 17.03
CA LEU A 78 1.00 1.26 17.03
C LEU A 78 2.35 0.85 17.66
N GLU A 79 2.35 -0.21 18.44
CA GLU A 79 3.52 -0.77 19.13
C GLU A 79 4.26 -1.82 18.29
N ASP A 80 3.64 -2.32 17.22
CA ASP A 80 4.25 -3.35 16.38
C ASP A 80 5.43 -2.78 15.57
N GLY A 81 6.56 -3.47 15.60
CA GLY A 81 7.73 -3.12 14.79
C GLY A 81 7.55 -3.51 13.32
N GLU A 82 8.42 -2.96 12.46
CA GLU A 82 8.38 -3.17 11.01
C GLU A 82 8.30 -4.65 10.60
N ALA A 83 9.12 -5.51 11.19
CA ALA A 83 9.13 -6.95 10.92
C ALA A 83 7.75 -7.59 11.15
N GLN A 84 7.06 -7.18 12.24
CA GLN A 84 5.75 -7.68 12.60
C GLN A 84 4.67 -7.20 11.62
N LEU A 85 4.72 -5.94 11.19
CA LEU A 85 3.79 -5.40 10.20
C LEU A 85 3.90 -6.16 8.87
N ILE A 86 5.12 -6.35 8.38
CA ILE A 86 5.38 -7.05 7.12
C ILE A 86 4.97 -8.52 7.22
N GLN A 87 5.30 -9.20 8.34
CA GLN A 87 4.90 -10.61 8.54
C GLN A 87 3.38 -10.74 8.54
N ARG A 88 2.65 -9.89 9.29
CA ARG A 88 1.18 -9.91 9.33
C ARG A 88 0.53 -9.66 7.96
N PHE A 89 1.14 -8.81 7.13
CA PHE A 89 0.67 -8.59 5.76
C PHE A 89 0.77 -9.90 4.95
N TYR A 90 1.92 -10.58 4.99
CA TYR A 90 2.10 -11.84 4.28
C TYR A 90 1.28 -12.99 4.88
N ASP A 91 1.07 -13.02 6.21
CA ASP A 91 0.15 -13.96 6.86
C ASP A 91 -1.30 -13.78 6.35
N GLY A 92 -1.69 -12.55 6.06
CA GLY A 92 -2.97 -12.25 5.41
C GLY A 92 -3.08 -12.85 4.00
N ILE A 93 -2.01 -12.75 3.21
CA ILE A 93 -1.94 -13.38 1.88
C ILE A 93 -1.96 -14.90 2.00
N GLU A 94 -1.23 -15.47 2.94
CA GLU A 94 -1.22 -16.90 3.26
C GLU A 94 -2.64 -17.41 3.55
N LYS A 95 -3.34 -16.71 4.45
CA LYS A 95 -4.66 -17.10 4.94
C LYS A 95 -5.76 -17.00 3.89
N PHE A 96 -5.77 -15.94 3.10
CA PHE A 96 -6.90 -15.62 2.21
C PHE A 96 -6.62 -15.89 0.75
N THR A 97 -5.37 -16.05 0.35
CA THR A 97 -4.93 -16.18 -1.04
C THR A 97 -5.69 -15.21 -1.98
N PRO A 98 -5.71 -13.90 -1.67
CA PRO A 98 -6.53 -12.94 -2.38
C PRO A 98 -5.95 -12.60 -3.76
N THR A 99 -6.74 -11.96 -4.61
CA THR A 99 -6.17 -11.06 -5.62
C THR A 99 -5.73 -9.79 -4.91
N ILE A 100 -4.44 -9.43 -4.97
CA ILE A 100 -3.97 -8.18 -4.41
C ILE A 100 -4.09 -7.05 -5.45
N VAL A 101 -4.40 -5.86 -4.97
CA VAL A 101 -4.56 -4.64 -5.79
C VAL A 101 -3.76 -3.51 -5.15
N SER A 102 -3.10 -2.72 -5.97
CA SER A 102 -2.31 -1.57 -5.51
C SER A 102 -2.36 -0.42 -6.52
N TRP A 103 -1.86 0.73 -6.11
CA TRP A 103 -1.55 1.86 -6.98
C TRP A 103 -0.04 2.09 -6.98
N ASN A 104 0.64 1.76 -8.07
CA ASN A 104 2.10 1.77 -8.18
C ASN A 104 2.82 0.75 -7.27
N GLY A 105 2.10 -0.26 -6.78
CA GLY A 105 2.68 -1.24 -5.85
C GLY A 105 3.80 -2.07 -6.46
N GLY A 106 3.78 -2.30 -7.78
CA GLY A 106 4.88 -2.95 -8.50
C GLY A 106 6.13 -2.08 -8.62
N GLY A 107 5.96 -0.75 -8.58
CA GLY A 107 7.06 0.22 -8.63
C GLY A 107 7.59 0.65 -7.27
N PHE A 108 6.82 0.49 -6.20
CA PHE A 108 7.20 0.96 -4.86
C PHE A 108 6.90 -0.06 -3.76
N ASP A 109 5.64 -0.30 -3.43
CA ASP A 109 5.25 -1.03 -2.21
C ASP A 109 5.83 -2.44 -2.14
N LEU A 110 5.63 -3.24 -3.19
CA LEU A 110 6.11 -4.62 -3.21
C LEU A 110 7.64 -4.72 -3.17
N PRO A 111 8.41 -3.99 -3.99
CA PRO A 111 9.86 -3.96 -3.84
C PRO A 111 10.34 -3.54 -2.45
N VAL A 112 9.71 -2.54 -1.81
CA VAL A 112 10.02 -2.16 -0.43
C VAL A 112 9.76 -3.34 0.51
N LEU A 113 8.55 -3.93 0.47
CA LEU A 113 8.18 -5.08 1.29
C LEU A 113 9.11 -6.28 1.07
N HIS A 114 9.60 -6.50 -0.17
CA HIS A 114 10.57 -7.55 -0.48
C HIS A 114 11.92 -7.31 0.20
N TYR A 115 12.51 -6.12 0.01
CA TYR A 115 13.80 -5.79 0.61
C TYR A 115 13.74 -5.78 2.14
N ARG A 116 12.70 -5.15 2.70
CA ARG A 116 12.52 -5.09 4.15
C ARG A 116 12.20 -6.45 4.74
N GLY A 117 11.35 -7.24 4.07
CA GLY A 117 11.07 -8.62 4.45
C GLY A 117 12.34 -9.49 4.45
N LEU A 118 13.23 -9.35 3.46
CA LEU A 118 14.51 -10.04 3.41
C LEU A 118 15.42 -9.63 4.59
N ILE A 119 15.52 -8.32 4.86
CA ILE A 119 16.34 -7.78 5.97
C ILE A 119 15.86 -8.32 7.32
N HIS A 120 14.54 -8.44 7.51
CA HIS A 120 13.94 -8.90 8.77
C HIS A 120 13.71 -10.41 8.86
N GLY A 121 14.04 -11.19 7.82
CA GLY A 121 13.83 -12.63 7.82
C GLY A 121 12.33 -13.04 7.82
N VAL A 122 11.47 -12.23 7.20
CA VAL A 122 10.04 -12.49 7.07
C VAL A 122 9.78 -13.68 6.16
N THR A 123 8.80 -14.52 6.52
CA THR A 123 8.38 -15.67 5.72
C THR A 123 7.12 -15.33 4.92
N ALA A 124 7.12 -15.63 3.61
CA ALA A 124 6.03 -15.30 2.69
C ALA A 124 5.82 -16.41 1.65
N SER A 125 5.68 -17.67 2.09
CA SER A 125 5.69 -18.86 1.24
C SER A 125 4.62 -18.80 0.15
N ARG A 126 3.39 -18.41 0.50
CA ARG A 126 2.28 -18.30 -0.44
C ARG A 126 2.48 -17.20 -1.48
N TYR A 127 3.04 -16.07 -1.06
CA TYR A 127 3.33 -14.97 -1.97
C TYR A 127 4.38 -15.35 -3.01
N TRP A 128 5.41 -16.10 -2.60
CA TRP A 128 6.50 -16.57 -3.46
C TRP A 128 6.25 -17.91 -4.14
N ASP A 129 5.03 -18.49 -4.02
CA ASP A 129 4.69 -19.73 -4.70
C ASP A 129 4.66 -19.51 -6.22
N LEU A 130 5.49 -20.25 -6.94
CA LEU A 130 5.58 -20.24 -8.41
C LEU A 130 5.06 -21.54 -9.03
N GLY A 131 4.31 -22.33 -8.27
CA GLY A 131 3.74 -23.60 -8.71
C GLY A 131 4.45 -24.83 -8.15
N GLU A 132 5.35 -24.65 -7.21
CA GLU A 132 6.17 -25.71 -6.58
C GLU A 132 5.88 -25.86 -5.07
N GLY A 133 4.96 -25.06 -4.52
CA GLY A 133 4.59 -25.09 -3.11
C GLY A 133 3.76 -26.32 -2.73
N ASP A 134 3.60 -26.54 -1.43
CA ASP A 134 2.85 -27.68 -0.87
C ASP A 134 1.33 -27.43 -0.74
N TYR A 135 0.83 -26.31 -1.27
CA TYR A 135 -0.61 -26.01 -1.25
C TYR A 135 -1.37 -26.80 -2.31
N ALA A 136 -2.61 -27.14 -2.03
CA ALA A 136 -3.45 -27.94 -2.94
C ALA A 136 -3.63 -27.29 -4.34
N ASP A 137 -3.55 -25.96 -4.42
CA ASP A 137 -3.69 -25.17 -5.65
C ASP A 137 -2.36 -24.59 -6.15
N SER A 138 -1.21 -24.98 -5.60
CA SER A 138 0.10 -24.46 -6.02
C SER A 138 0.34 -24.57 -7.52
N ARG A 139 -0.14 -25.64 -8.16
CA ARG A 139 0.01 -25.81 -9.61
C ARG A 139 -0.57 -24.68 -10.44
N GLU A 140 -1.60 -23.98 -9.94
CA GLU A 140 -2.20 -22.83 -10.61
C GLU A 140 -1.25 -21.63 -10.60
N PHE A 141 -0.39 -21.51 -9.57
CA PHE A 141 0.57 -20.42 -9.41
C PHE A 141 1.67 -20.44 -10.48
N LYS A 142 1.91 -21.57 -11.14
CA LYS A 142 2.79 -21.62 -12.30
C LYS A 142 2.31 -20.70 -13.43
N TRP A 143 1.00 -20.54 -13.54
CA TRP A 143 0.36 -19.78 -14.62
C TRP A 143 -0.24 -18.45 -14.16
N ASN A 144 -0.43 -18.28 -12.87
CA ASN A 144 -1.01 -17.07 -12.28
C ASN A 144 -0.52 -16.88 -10.84
N ASN A 145 0.62 -16.21 -10.66
CA ASN A 145 1.27 -15.93 -9.36
C ASN A 145 1.29 -14.43 -9.07
N TYR A 146 1.78 -14.05 -7.87
CA TYR A 146 1.88 -12.65 -7.43
C TYR A 146 3.06 -11.90 -8.05
N ILE A 147 4.09 -12.59 -8.53
CA ILE A 147 5.37 -12.00 -8.91
C ILE A 147 5.35 -11.46 -10.34
N SER A 148 4.65 -12.14 -11.24
CA SER A 148 4.59 -11.73 -12.63
C SER A 148 3.63 -10.55 -12.82
N ARG A 149 4.15 -9.42 -13.31
CA ARG A 149 3.35 -8.21 -13.60
C ARG A 149 2.24 -8.42 -14.67
N TYR A 150 2.29 -9.53 -15.39
CA TYR A 150 1.29 -9.87 -16.42
C TYR A 150 0.24 -10.87 -15.92
N HIS A 151 0.38 -11.33 -14.68
CA HIS A 151 -0.61 -12.21 -14.05
C HIS A 151 -1.70 -11.39 -13.36
N THR A 152 -2.78 -12.06 -12.96
CA THR A 152 -3.96 -11.40 -12.39
C THR A 152 -4.05 -11.51 -10.87
N ARG A 153 -3.11 -12.23 -10.22
CA ARG A 153 -3.06 -12.30 -8.75
C ARG A 153 -2.62 -10.99 -8.11
N HIS A 154 -1.78 -10.21 -8.82
CA HIS A 154 -1.52 -8.83 -8.49
C HIS A 154 -2.01 -7.92 -9.62
N THR A 155 -2.79 -6.91 -9.27
CA THR A 155 -3.30 -5.88 -10.16
C THR A 155 -2.74 -4.53 -9.72
N ASP A 156 -1.64 -4.09 -10.33
CA ASP A 156 -1.18 -2.71 -10.21
C ASP A 156 -2.01 -1.84 -11.15
N LEU A 157 -2.92 -1.03 -10.58
CA LEU A 157 -3.84 -0.23 -11.37
C LEU A 157 -3.12 0.86 -12.16
N MET A 158 -2.11 1.50 -11.57
CA MET A 158 -1.36 2.54 -12.27
C MET A 158 -0.63 1.97 -13.49
N ASP A 159 0.05 0.85 -13.32
CA ASP A 159 0.78 0.16 -14.39
C ASP A 159 -0.15 -0.28 -15.52
N LEU A 160 -1.28 -0.91 -15.19
CA LEU A 160 -2.24 -1.39 -16.19
C LEU A 160 -2.86 -0.24 -16.97
N LEU A 161 -3.30 0.82 -16.29
CA LEU A 161 -3.92 1.98 -16.94
C LEU A 161 -2.90 2.78 -17.79
N ALA A 162 -1.65 2.81 -17.37
CA ALA A 162 -0.55 3.41 -18.12
C ALA A 162 0.01 2.51 -19.24
N MET A 163 -0.57 1.31 -19.47
CA MET A 163 -0.02 0.33 -20.42
C MET A 163 1.46 0.02 -20.17
N TYR A 164 1.84 -0.04 -18.87
CA TYR A 164 3.22 -0.26 -18.42
C TYR A 164 4.23 0.83 -18.87
N GLN A 165 3.73 2.04 -19.19
CA GLN A 165 4.56 3.15 -19.64
C GLN A 165 4.72 4.18 -18.48
N PRO A 166 5.91 4.33 -17.86
CA PRO A 166 6.08 5.23 -16.71
C PRO A 166 5.67 6.68 -16.98
N ARG A 167 5.82 7.15 -18.22
CA ARG A 167 5.44 8.52 -18.62
C ARG A 167 3.93 8.74 -18.77
N ALA A 168 3.14 7.67 -18.80
CA ALA A 168 1.68 7.71 -18.91
C ALA A 168 0.99 7.53 -17.55
N SER A 169 1.76 7.36 -16.46
CA SER A 169 1.22 7.21 -15.11
C SER A 169 0.50 8.49 -14.64
N ALA A 170 -0.57 8.31 -13.89
CA ALA A 170 -1.32 9.41 -13.27
C ALA A 170 -1.22 9.30 -11.73
N PRO A 171 -1.24 10.42 -10.99
CA PRO A 171 -1.35 10.38 -9.53
C PRO A 171 -2.71 9.82 -9.09
N LEU A 172 -2.72 8.98 -8.03
CA LEU A 172 -3.95 8.42 -7.46
C LEU A 172 -4.96 9.52 -7.09
N ASP A 173 -4.49 10.56 -6.40
CA ASP A 173 -5.32 11.69 -5.96
C ASP A 173 -6.08 12.34 -7.12
N ALA A 174 -5.38 12.67 -8.19
CA ALA A 174 -5.99 13.30 -9.36
C ALA A 174 -7.04 12.38 -10.01
N LEU A 175 -6.70 11.09 -10.17
CA LEU A 175 -7.61 10.15 -10.80
C LEU A 175 -8.83 9.83 -9.91
N ALA A 176 -8.64 9.68 -8.60
CA ALA A 176 -9.73 9.49 -7.66
C ALA A 176 -10.73 10.65 -7.72
N LYS A 177 -10.26 11.90 -7.65
CA LYS A 177 -11.09 13.12 -7.77
C LYS A 177 -11.82 13.19 -9.11
N LEU A 178 -11.15 12.90 -10.22
CA LEU A 178 -11.78 12.85 -11.55
C LEU A 178 -12.82 11.73 -11.66
N CYS A 179 -12.68 10.66 -10.88
CA CYS A 179 -13.67 9.59 -10.76
C CYS A 179 -14.85 9.93 -9.85
N GLY A 180 -14.85 11.07 -9.16
CA GLY A 180 -15.89 11.49 -8.21
C GLY A 180 -15.71 10.93 -6.81
N PHE A 181 -14.45 10.68 -6.39
CA PHE A 181 -14.07 10.24 -5.05
C PHE A 181 -13.29 11.34 -4.32
N PRO A 182 -13.17 11.27 -2.98
CA PRO A 182 -12.51 12.34 -2.20
C PRO A 182 -11.07 12.65 -2.61
N GLY A 183 -10.28 11.61 -2.95
CA GLY A 183 -8.84 11.75 -3.14
C GLY A 183 -8.11 11.87 -1.80
N LYS A 184 -6.89 12.39 -1.83
CA LYS A 184 -6.04 12.58 -0.66
C LYS A 184 -6.55 13.72 0.22
N LEU A 185 -6.49 13.54 1.54
CA LEU A 185 -6.89 14.51 2.53
C LEU A 185 -5.74 14.81 3.49
N GLY A 186 -5.41 16.09 3.63
CA GLY A 186 -4.57 16.62 4.70
C GLY A 186 -3.08 16.31 4.64
N MET A 187 -2.66 15.11 4.31
CA MET A 187 -1.27 14.67 4.26
C MET A 187 -0.85 14.32 2.82
N ASP A 188 0.42 14.38 2.54
CA ASP A 188 1.05 13.79 1.36
C ASP A 188 2.33 13.02 1.79
N GLY A 189 2.89 12.21 0.89
CA GLY A 189 4.04 11.37 1.21
C GLY A 189 5.27 12.14 1.71
N SER A 190 5.42 13.42 1.35
CA SER A 190 6.54 14.25 1.82
C SER A 190 6.41 14.67 3.29
N ALA A 191 5.19 14.65 3.84
CA ALA A 191 4.91 15.02 5.22
C ALA A 191 5.08 13.83 6.19
N VAL A 192 5.16 12.60 5.69
CA VAL A 192 5.20 11.37 6.52
C VAL A 192 6.39 11.36 7.48
N TRP A 193 7.59 11.73 7.01
CA TRP A 193 8.78 11.79 7.87
C TRP A 193 8.61 12.79 9.02
N GLY A 194 8.12 13.99 8.74
CA GLY A 194 7.87 15.00 9.77
C GLY A 194 6.81 14.56 10.78
N ALA A 195 5.74 13.91 10.33
CA ALA A 195 4.71 13.35 11.20
C ALA A 195 5.27 12.21 12.08
N TYR A 196 6.11 11.35 11.51
CA TYR A 196 6.77 10.27 12.24
C TYR A 196 7.68 10.80 13.35
N CYS A 197 8.54 11.80 13.06
CA CYS A 197 9.41 12.45 14.05
C CYS A 197 8.59 13.16 15.15
N ALA A 198 7.40 13.66 14.84
CA ALA A 198 6.47 14.25 15.79
C ALA A 198 5.67 13.22 16.61
N GLY A 199 5.93 11.91 16.44
CA GLY A 199 5.21 10.84 17.15
C GLY A 199 3.77 10.61 16.69
N LYS A 200 3.40 11.07 15.49
CA LYS A 200 2.03 11.05 14.94
C LYS A 200 1.76 9.81 14.06
N LEU A 201 2.21 8.63 14.50
CA LEU A 201 2.03 7.40 13.75
C LEU A 201 0.55 7.08 13.48
N GLY A 202 -0.36 7.45 14.40
CA GLY A 202 -1.81 7.33 14.19
C GLY A 202 -2.28 8.10 12.96
N GLU A 203 -1.85 9.38 12.79
CA GLU A 203 -2.22 10.21 11.65
C GLU A 203 -1.66 9.64 10.32
N ILE A 204 -0.48 9.02 10.36
CA ILE A 204 0.11 8.34 9.18
C ILE A 204 -0.74 7.13 8.78
N ARG A 205 -1.23 6.35 9.75
CA ARG A 205 -2.12 5.20 9.49
C ARG A 205 -3.46 5.66 8.93
N ASP A 206 -4.06 6.70 9.51
CA ASP A 206 -5.31 7.30 9.04
C ASP A 206 -5.18 7.77 7.58
N TYR A 207 -4.05 8.38 7.24
CA TYR A 207 -3.74 8.79 5.88
C TYR A 207 -3.62 7.57 4.92
N CYS A 208 -2.84 6.56 5.28
CA CYS A 208 -2.68 5.33 4.51
C CYS A 208 -4.04 4.60 4.30
N GLU A 209 -4.93 4.61 5.33
CA GLU A 209 -6.28 4.04 5.21
C GLU A 209 -7.14 4.79 4.18
N THR A 210 -7.03 6.11 4.09
CA THR A 210 -7.78 6.87 3.06
C THR A 210 -7.25 6.61 1.65
N ASP A 211 -5.93 6.42 1.48
CA ASP A 211 -5.33 6.12 0.18
C ASP A 211 -5.72 4.72 -0.30
N VAL A 212 -5.74 3.72 0.58
CA VAL A 212 -6.16 2.37 0.19
C VAL A 212 -7.65 2.31 -0.17
N VAL A 213 -8.50 3.12 0.47
CA VAL A 213 -9.93 3.25 0.09
C VAL A 213 -10.08 3.92 -1.27
N ASN A 214 -9.34 4.99 -1.56
CA ASN A 214 -9.33 5.61 -2.89
C ASN A 214 -8.89 4.61 -3.96
N THR A 215 -7.86 3.82 -3.69
CA THR A 215 -7.38 2.76 -4.59
C THR A 215 -8.48 1.72 -4.85
N TYR A 216 -9.21 1.27 -3.80
CA TYR A 216 -10.33 0.35 -3.96
C TYR A 216 -11.46 0.95 -4.81
N LEU A 217 -11.83 2.20 -4.59
CA LEU A 217 -12.89 2.88 -5.35
C LEU A 217 -12.51 3.05 -6.84
N VAL A 218 -11.25 3.39 -7.11
CA VAL A 218 -10.72 3.41 -8.50
C VAL A 218 -10.73 2.00 -9.10
N TYR A 219 -10.40 0.96 -8.32
CA TYR A 219 -10.51 -0.42 -8.75
C TYR A 219 -11.96 -0.81 -9.11
N LEU A 220 -12.97 -0.38 -8.37
CA LEU A 220 -14.38 -0.59 -8.73
C LEU A 220 -14.73 0.06 -10.08
N LYS A 221 -14.25 1.28 -10.34
CA LYS A 221 -14.40 1.94 -11.65
C LYS A 221 -13.74 1.12 -12.77
N PHE A 222 -12.54 0.62 -12.51
CA PHE A 222 -11.84 -0.25 -13.44
C PHE A 222 -12.59 -1.56 -13.69
N GLN A 223 -13.13 -2.20 -12.64
CA GLN A 223 -13.95 -3.41 -12.80
C GLN A 223 -15.22 -3.15 -13.63
N LYS A 224 -15.86 -1.99 -13.46
CA LYS A 224 -16.99 -1.56 -14.29
C LYS A 224 -16.54 -1.34 -15.74
N MET A 225 -15.43 -0.61 -15.96
CA MET A 225 -14.88 -0.33 -17.30
C MET A 225 -14.58 -1.61 -18.08
N ARG A 226 -14.04 -2.65 -17.42
CA ARG A 226 -13.73 -3.95 -18.05
C ARG A 226 -14.92 -4.92 -18.08
N GLY A 227 -16.14 -4.48 -17.73
CA GLY A 227 -17.37 -5.27 -17.80
C GLY A 227 -17.52 -6.36 -16.74
N LYS A 228 -16.72 -6.33 -15.66
CA LYS A 228 -16.81 -7.28 -14.54
C LYS A 228 -17.86 -6.88 -13.50
N LEU A 229 -18.20 -5.60 -13.42
CA LEU A 229 -19.32 -5.07 -12.65
C LEU A 229 -20.29 -4.39 -13.61
N ASN A 230 -21.56 -4.80 -13.57
CA ASN A 230 -22.62 -4.03 -14.22
C ASN A 230 -22.94 -2.76 -13.42
N PRO A 231 -23.70 -1.78 -13.96
CA PRO A 231 -23.99 -0.52 -13.29
C PRO A 231 -24.60 -0.69 -11.89
N GLU A 232 -25.53 -1.62 -11.73
CA GLU A 232 -26.23 -1.86 -10.46
C GLU A 232 -25.31 -2.48 -9.41
N ALA A 233 -24.44 -3.45 -9.79
CA ALA A 233 -23.44 -4.04 -8.92
C ALA A 233 -22.41 -2.99 -8.49
N TYR A 234 -21.95 -2.16 -9.42
CA TYR A 234 -21.05 -1.05 -9.12
C TYR A 234 -21.64 -0.08 -8.08
N THR A 235 -22.90 0.32 -8.26
CA THR A 235 -23.59 1.22 -7.33
C THR A 235 -23.71 0.60 -5.95
N ARG A 236 -24.04 -0.70 -5.86
CA ARG A 236 -24.08 -1.42 -4.58
C ARG A 236 -22.73 -1.49 -3.88
N GLU A 237 -21.65 -1.75 -4.63
CA GLU A 237 -20.31 -1.81 -4.05
C GLU A 237 -19.86 -0.43 -3.51
N VAL A 238 -20.13 0.66 -4.24
CA VAL A 238 -19.83 2.02 -3.76
C VAL A 238 -20.67 2.38 -2.52
N ALA A 239 -21.96 2.01 -2.51
CA ALA A 239 -22.83 2.20 -1.36
C ALA A 239 -22.32 1.42 -0.15
N LEU A 240 -21.91 0.15 -0.31
CA LEU A 240 -21.35 -0.67 0.76
C LEU A 240 -20.12 -0.01 1.41
N VAL A 241 -19.22 0.57 0.62
CA VAL A 241 -18.08 1.34 1.15
C VAL A 241 -18.57 2.52 1.97
N ARG A 242 -19.45 3.36 1.41
CA ARG A 242 -19.96 4.56 2.05
C ARG A 242 -20.70 4.24 3.36
N ASP A 243 -21.55 3.22 3.36
CA ASP A 243 -22.31 2.77 4.52
C ASP A 243 -21.38 2.23 5.62
N THR A 244 -20.36 1.44 5.25
CA THR A 244 -19.39 0.91 6.19
C THR A 244 -18.59 2.04 6.84
N LEU A 245 -18.05 2.99 6.07
CA LEU A 245 -17.32 4.13 6.60
C LEU A 245 -18.19 5.03 7.47
N THR A 246 -19.48 5.19 7.14
CA THR A 246 -20.45 5.96 7.94
C THR A 246 -20.68 5.33 9.31
N ALA A 247 -20.59 4.01 9.43
CA ALA A 247 -20.74 3.29 10.68
C ALA A 247 -19.47 3.31 11.56
N MET A 248 -18.33 3.75 11.03
CA MET A 248 -17.07 3.87 11.77
C MET A 248 -17.01 5.18 12.55
N SER A 249 -16.34 5.16 13.71
CA SER A 249 -16.32 6.30 14.66
C SER A 249 -15.13 7.24 14.48
N GLU A 250 -14.11 6.82 13.77
CA GLU A 250 -12.84 7.51 13.61
C GLU A 250 -13.01 8.84 12.86
N ALA A 251 -12.25 9.85 13.29
CA ALA A 251 -12.42 11.23 12.80
C ALA A 251 -12.10 11.35 11.31
N HIS A 252 -11.05 10.66 10.83
CA HIS A 252 -10.64 10.73 9.44
C HIS A 252 -11.70 10.19 8.48
N TRP A 253 -12.55 9.23 8.88
CA TRP A 253 -13.66 8.77 8.05
C TRP A 253 -14.78 9.81 7.90
N ARG A 254 -15.04 10.60 8.96
CA ARG A 254 -16.01 11.71 8.86
C ARG A 254 -15.52 12.79 7.90
N GLU A 255 -14.23 13.13 7.95
CA GLU A 255 -13.60 14.06 7.02
C GLU A 255 -13.61 13.52 5.59
N TYR A 256 -13.29 12.24 5.42
CA TYR A 256 -13.30 11.57 4.13
C TYR A 256 -14.70 11.58 3.49
N LEU A 257 -15.73 11.24 4.26
CA LEU A 257 -17.12 11.27 3.79
C LEU A 257 -17.62 12.68 3.50
N ALA A 258 -17.20 13.68 4.29
CA ALA A 258 -17.55 15.10 4.04
C ALA A 258 -16.92 15.63 2.73
N ALA A 259 -15.74 15.14 2.35
CA ALA A 259 -15.08 15.47 1.09
C ALA A 259 -15.61 14.68 -0.12
N TRP A 260 -16.46 13.68 0.10
CA TRP A 260 -16.99 12.86 -0.99
C TRP A 260 -18.05 13.64 -1.78
N PRO A 261 -17.84 13.88 -3.08
CA PRO A 261 -18.81 14.60 -3.91
C PRO A 261 -20.22 13.97 -3.85
N ALA A 262 -21.25 14.82 -3.93
CA ALA A 262 -22.67 14.42 -3.86
C ALA A 262 -23.10 13.56 -5.06
#